data_5c4992769e011ce6acafc31a6ff680c5
#
_entry.id   5c4992769e011ce6acafc31a6ff680c5
#
_cell.length_a   1.000
_cell.length_b   1.000
_cell.length_c   1.000
_cell.angle_alpha   90.00
_cell.angle_beta   90.00
_cell.angle_gamma   90.00
#
_symmetry.space_group_name_H-M   'P 1'
#
loop_
_entity.id
_entity.type
_entity.pdbx_description
1 polymer ?
#
loop_
_entity_poly.entity_id
_entity_poly.type
_entity_poly.pdbx_seq_one_letter_code
_entity_poly.pdbx_strand_id
1 'polypeptide(L)'
;MIRTRALPVLFLLLCGCGGSDDGDNGSGNPDPPDPQRGDLIGEATLVASYSPDELLALASAGDLTELLLEEVLTPECTIDVYHYEYQTVNPAGEITPASAALMVPNDAATACQGERPIVLYAHGTNIDEAFNIADLGNYSEGLFIAAVFAAEGYIVVAPNYVGYDTSTLGYHPYLNGDQQSKDMIDALAAARSSLPAADSPDTTDDGRLFVTGYSQGGYVAMATHRALQDEGEAVTASAPMSGPYALSAFSDAIFQGRVSGGSPVNLTLLLTSYQNAYGGIYAETTDAYEAQYATDIEMLLPSSSSLSDLVDQGLLPDDALFSSTPPDPAYADITPATTPPSLAPVFALGFGTDHLLTNDFRLAYLQDTESHPDGGFPTLSDGLPPTDAEHPLRQALVTNDQRAWTPTSPMLLCAGHGDPAVLYLNTELMQNFWSAETTVTVLDIDSGVTSDDPFELQKLQFSTAKSILDLIGGDNEVLENYHAGLVAPFCLSAARSFFGGF
;
A
#
# COMPACT_ATOMS: atom_id res chain seq x y z
N MET A 1 -59.53 0.96 -21.47
CA MET A 1 -60.42 0.39 -20.46
C MET A 1 -59.56 -0.17 -19.38
N ILE A 2 -59.19 0.63 -18.39
CA ILE A 2 -59.75 0.79 -17.04
C ILE A 2 -59.82 -0.54 -16.29
N ARG A 3 -58.96 -0.68 -15.28
CA ARG A 3 -59.36 -0.72 -13.86
C ARG A 3 -58.14 -0.84 -12.91
N THR A 4 -57.91 0.26 -12.23
CA THR A 4 -57.20 0.40 -10.96
C THR A 4 -57.87 -0.39 -9.85
N ARG A 5 -57.08 -1.02 -8.95
CA ARG A 5 -57.56 -1.37 -7.62
C ARG A 5 -56.46 -1.01 -6.57
N ALA A 6 -56.81 -0.03 -5.76
CA ALA A 6 -56.15 0.32 -4.53
C ALA A 6 -56.59 -0.64 -3.40
N LEU A 7 -55.73 -1.00 -2.48
CA LEU A 7 -56.04 -1.63 -1.20
C LEU A 7 -55.62 -0.71 -0.05
N PRO A 8 -56.38 -0.64 1.02
CA PRO A 8 -56.22 0.35 2.07
C PRO A 8 -55.29 -0.10 3.17
N VAL A 9 -54.58 0.88 3.76
CA VAL A 9 -53.79 0.80 4.97
C VAL A 9 -54.72 0.77 6.19
N LEU A 10 -54.58 -0.23 7.04
CA LEU A 10 -55.32 -0.35 8.31
C LEU A 10 -54.43 0.17 9.47
N PHE A 11 -54.79 1.32 10.01
CA PHE A 11 -54.27 1.84 11.27
C PHE A 11 -54.97 1.12 12.44
N LEU A 12 -54.19 0.49 13.35
CA LEU A 12 -54.68 0.07 14.65
C LEU A 12 -54.09 0.99 15.70
N LEU A 13 -54.94 1.85 16.23
CA LEU A 13 -54.73 2.55 17.48
C LEU A 13 -55.08 1.62 18.66
N LEU A 14 -54.16 1.37 19.55
CA LEU A 14 -54.43 0.83 20.86
C LEU A 14 -54.04 1.86 21.92
N CYS A 15 -55.07 2.51 22.49
CA CYS A 15 -54.96 3.24 23.76
C CYS A 15 -54.99 2.22 24.89
N GLY A 16 -54.06 2.35 25.83
CA GLY A 16 -54.08 1.67 27.14
C GLY A 16 -53.52 2.60 28.17
N CYS A 17 -54.37 3.21 28.96
CA CYS A 17 -54.03 3.93 30.16
C CYS A 17 -53.80 2.98 31.31
N GLY A 18 -52.84 3.32 32.19
CA GLY A 18 -52.72 2.70 33.52
C GLY A 18 -51.40 3.10 34.17
N GLY A 19 -51.46 4.10 35.04
CA GLY A 19 -50.29 4.64 35.72
C GLY A 19 -49.83 3.83 36.91
N SER A 20 -48.64 4.13 37.34
CA SER A 20 -48.27 4.38 38.75
C SER A 20 -46.84 4.94 38.75
N ASP A 21 -46.72 6.11 39.41
CA ASP A 21 -45.46 6.71 39.78
C ASP A 21 -44.63 5.77 40.66
N ASP A 22 -43.43 5.49 40.28
CA ASP A 22 -42.33 5.25 41.20
C ASP A 22 -41.10 6.01 40.63
N GLY A 23 -40.73 7.09 41.34
CA GLY A 23 -39.60 7.91 41.02
C GLY A 23 -38.31 7.16 41.29
N ASP A 24 -37.67 6.74 40.21
CA ASP A 24 -36.25 6.40 40.23
C ASP A 24 -35.47 7.54 39.56
N ASN A 25 -34.82 8.38 40.38
CA ASN A 25 -33.86 9.36 39.97
C ASN A 25 -32.56 8.65 39.59
N GLY A 26 -32.59 7.83 38.55
CA GLY A 26 -31.42 7.35 37.89
C GLY A 26 -30.86 8.47 36.99
N SER A 27 -29.83 9.16 37.48
CA SER A 27 -28.91 9.91 36.63
C SER A 27 -28.17 8.91 35.73
N GLY A 28 -28.86 8.39 34.71
CA GLY A 28 -28.25 7.65 33.65
C GLY A 28 -27.36 8.61 32.91
N ASN A 29 -26.02 8.43 32.98
CA ASN A 29 -25.15 8.97 32.00
C ASN A 29 -25.70 8.48 30.64
N PRO A 30 -25.83 9.33 29.62
CA PRO A 30 -26.15 8.84 28.27
C PRO A 30 -25.12 7.77 27.90
N ASP A 31 -25.59 6.70 27.32
CA ASP A 31 -24.68 5.71 26.75
C ASP A 31 -23.68 6.42 25.86
N PRO A 32 -22.40 6.00 25.82
CA PRO A 32 -21.42 6.57 24.92
C PRO A 32 -21.96 6.44 23.47
N PRO A 33 -21.71 7.42 22.60
CA PRO A 33 -22.12 7.32 21.21
C PRO A 33 -21.52 6.05 20.57
N ASP A 34 -22.25 5.50 19.59
CA ASP A 34 -21.74 4.38 18.81
C ASP A 34 -20.42 4.78 18.12
N PRO A 35 -19.43 3.88 18.07
CA PRO A 35 -18.15 4.14 17.42
C PRO A 35 -18.31 4.58 15.95
N GLN A 36 -17.59 5.61 15.55
CA GLN A 36 -17.58 6.13 14.19
C GLN A 36 -16.20 5.98 13.57
N ARG A 37 -16.14 5.96 12.24
CA ARG A 37 -14.88 6.03 11.51
C ARG A 37 -14.07 7.26 11.95
N GLY A 38 -12.76 7.07 12.12
CA GLY A 38 -11.84 8.12 12.53
C GLY A 38 -11.84 8.42 14.03
N ASP A 39 -12.67 7.73 14.83
CA ASP A 39 -12.62 7.87 16.28
C ASP A 39 -11.33 7.27 16.84
N LEU A 40 -10.64 8.03 17.71
CA LEU A 40 -9.52 7.54 18.49
C LEU A 40 -10.01 6.55 19.55
N ILE A 41 -9.38 5.39 19.67
CA ILE A 41 -9.66 4.39 20.70
C ILE A 41 -8.67 4.60 21.86
N GLY A 42 -9.18 5.07 22.99
CA GLY A 42 -8.32 5.37 24.15
C GLY A 42 -7.46 6.61 23.95
N GLU A 43 -6.18 6.53 24.27
CA GLU A 43 -5.19 7.60 24.15
C GLU A 43 -3.97 7.10 23.36
N ALA A 44 -3.30 7.99 22.63
CA ALA A 44 -2.01 7.67 22.01
C ALA A 44 -0.96 7.41 23.09
N THR A 45 -0.25 6.28 22.98
CA THR A 45 0.74 5.84 23.97
C THR A 45 2.15 6.09 23.44
N LEU A 46 2.98 6.83 24.17
CA LEU A 46 4.39 7.00 23.85
C LEU A 46 5.11 5.66 23.91
N VAL A 47 5.67 5.22 22.78
CA VAL A 47 6.47 3.99 22.67
C VAL A 47 7.94 4.26 22.98
N ALA A 48 8.49 5.30 22.35
CA ALA A 48 9.89 5.69 22.50
C ALA A 48 10.12 7.13 22.03
N SER A 49 11.22 7.71 22.48
CA SER A 49 11.79 8.95 21.94
C SER A 49 13.17 8.63 21.35
N TYR A 50 13.50 9.23 20.22
CA TYR A 50 14.76 9.03 19.53
C TYR A 50 15.42 10.36 19.20
N SER A 51 16.68 10.51 19.58
CA SER A 51 17.53 11.59 19.10
C SER A 51 18.02 11.31 17.66
N PRO A 52 18.52 12.34 16.93
CA PRO A 52 19.15 12.14 15.64
C PRO A 52 20.26 11.08 15.63
N ASP A 53 21.12 11.08 16.63
CA ASP A 53 22.21 10.12 16.77
C ASP A 53 21.71 8.68 16.98
N GLU A 54 20.61 8.49 17.73
CA GLU A 54 20.00 7.17 17.94
C GLU A 54 19.33 6.65 16.66
N LEU A 55 18.66 7.50 15.88
CA LEU A 55 18.10 7.12 14.59
C LEU A 55 19.20 6.67 13.62
N LEU A 56 20.30 7.42 13.52
CA LEU A 56 21.45 7.04 12.70
C LEU A 56 22.09 5.74 13.19
N ALA A 57 22.22 5.55 14.52
CA ALA A 57 22.78 4.33 15.07
C ALA A 57 21.92 3.10 14.77
N LEU A 58 20.57 3.22 14.81
CA LEU A 58 19.66 2.14 14.42
C LEU A 58 19.75 1.85 12.92
N ALA A 59 19.79 2.88 12.08
CA ALA A 59 19.95 2.73 10.64
C ALA A 59 21.28 2.05 10.27
N SER A 60 22.34 2.33 11.04
CA SER A 60 23.68 1.78 10.84
C SER A 60 23.86 0.36 11.39
N ALA A 61 22.91 -0.20 12.12
CA ALA A 61 23.00 -1.55 12.66
C ALA A 61 22.66 -2.66 11.64
N GLY A 62 22.13 -2.30 10.47
CA GLY A 62 21.83 -3.22 9.36
C GLY A 62 23.00 -3.39 8.41
N ASP A 63 22.99 -4.47 7.62
CA ASP A 63 24.03 -4.79 6.61
C ASP A 63 24.18 -3.67 5.55
N LEU A 64 24.75 -3.89 4.45
CA LEU A 64 25.07 -3.02 3.27
C LEU A 64 24.30 -1.69 3.08
N THR A 65 23.12 -1.57 3.65
CA THR A 65 22.27 -0.38 3.66
C THR A 65 22.93 0.80 4.40
N GLU A 66 23.81 0.54 5.36
CA GLU A 66 24.48 1.54 6.22
C GLU A 66 25.17 2.65 5.41
N LEU A 67 26.04 2.28 4.46
CA LEU A 67 26.80 3.22 3.63
C LEU A 67 25.91 4.06 2.69
N LEU A 68 24.74 3.51 2.32
CA LEU A 68 23.80 4.16 1.41
C LEU A 68 22.86 5.10 2.15
N LEU A 69 22.60 4.83 3.43
CA LEU A 69 21.66 5.57 4.25
C LEU A 69 22.26 6.85 4.85
N GLU A 70 23.54 6.84 5.24
CA GLU A 70 24.21 8.02 5.79
C GLU A 70 24.18 9.23 4.84
N GLU A 71 24.16 8.99 3.52
CA GLU A 71 24.05 10.07 2.53
C GLU A 71 22.61 10.58 2.31
N VAL A 72 21.60 9.77 2.68
CA VAL A 72 20.17 10.09 2.51
C VAL A 72 19.57 10.65 3.80
N LEU A 73 20.04 10.18 4.96
CA LEU A 73 19.49 10.53 6.26
C LEU A 73 20.26 11.70 6.89
N THR A 74 19.56 12.79 7.12
CA THR A 74 20.08 14.00 7.77
C THR A 74 19.15 14.43 8.92
N PRO A 75 18.87 13.55 9.91
CA PRO A 75 17.92 13.87 10.96
C PRO A 75 18.40 15.07 11.80
N GLU A 76 17.51 16.04 12.03
CA GLU A 76 17.80 17.25 12.81
C GLU A 76 17.03 17.28 14.14
N CYS A 77 15.82 16.69 14.19
CA CYS A 77 14.93 16.74 15.34
C CYS A 77 14.99 15.45 16.16
N THR A 78 14.94 15.57 17.47
CA THR A 78 14.46 14.50 18.35
C THR A 78 12.99 14.26 18.02
N ILE A 79 12.56 13.00 18.05
CA ILE A 79 11.17 12.62 17.76
C ILE A 79 10.59 11.79 18.89
N ASP A 80 9.31 11.96 19.15
CA ASP A 80 8.51 11.08 19.97
C ASP A 80 7.66 10.19 19.06
N VAL A 81 7.67 8.88 19.31
CA VAL A 81 6.91 7.89 18.55
C VAL A 81 5.80 7.36 19.44
N TYR A 82 4.56 7.56 19.01
CA TYR A 82 3.36 7.06 19.68
C TYR A 82 2.75 5.94 18.88
N HIS A 83 2.20 4.95 19.57
CA HIS A 83 1.25 3.99 19.04
C HIS A 83 -0.17 4.42 19.46
N TYR A 84 -1.13 4.35 18.54
CA TYR A 84 -2.55 4.62 18.83
C TYR A 84 -3.46 3.69 18.05
N GLU A 85 -4.65 3.48 18.57
CA GLU A 85 -5.70 2.70 17.92
C GLU A 85 -6.84 3.62 17.45
N TYR A 86 -7.49 3.25 16.37
CA TYR A 86 -8.58 4.02 15.78
C TYR A 86 -9.66 3.12 15.19
N GLN A 87 -10.86 3.68 15.00
CA GLN A 87 -11.96 3.02 14.32
C GLN A 87 -11.89 3.27 12.82
N THR A 88 -11.96 2.20 12.04
CA THR A 88 -12.12 2.24 10.60
C THR A 88 -13.20 1.26 10.17
N VAL A 89 -13.24 0.86 8.90
CA VAL A 89 -14.17 -0.14 8.38
C VAL A 89 -13.44 -1.28 7.69
N ASN A 90 -14.04 -2.47 7.74
CA ASN A 90 -13.63 -3.58 6.89
C ASN A 90 -14.25 -3.45 5.47
N PRO A 91 -13.89 -4.28 4.48
CA PRO A 91 -14.47 -4.23 3.14
C PRO A 91 -16.00 -4.40 3.08
N ALA A 92 -16.62 -4.98 4.10
CA ALA A 92 -18.09 -5.06 4.23
C ALA A 92 -18.73 -3.76 4.78
N GLY A 93 -17.92 -2.77 5.15
CA GLY A 93 -18.38 -1.51 5.75
C GLY A 93 -18.69 -1.59 7.24
N GLU A 94 -18.28 -2.65 7.91
CA GLU A 94 -18.46 -2.82 9.35
C GLU A 94 -17.31 -2.15 10.10
N ILE A 95 -17.62 -1.43 11.20
CA ILE A 95 -16.63 -0.77 12.05
C ILE A 95 -15.69 -1.83 12.65
N THR A 96 -14.40 -1.55 12.57
CA THR A 96 -13.32 -2.43 13.06
C THR A 96 -12.15 -1.59 13.58
N PRO A 97 -11.42 -2.06 14.61
CA PRO A 97 -10.23 -1.36 15.09
C PRO A 97 -9.05 -1.62 14.14
N ALA A 98 -8.19 -0.60 14.08
CA ALA A 98 -6.84 -0.69 13.52
C ALA A 98 -5.89 0.17 14.35
N SER A 99 -4.60 0.08 14.10
CA SER A 99 -3.56 0.83 14.81
C SER A 99 -2.65 1.59 13.87
N ALA A 100 -1.94 2.58 14.42
CA ALA A 100 -1.01 3.41 13.66
C ALA A 100 0.12 3.95 14.54
N ALA A 101 1.19 4.41 13.87
CA ALA A 101 2.19 5.27 14.47
C ALA A 101 1.84 6.75 14.24
N LEU A 102 2.06 7.56 15.31
CA LEU A 102 2.14 9.01 15.23
C LEU A 102 3.55 9.40 15.66
N MET A 103 4.33 10.00 14.76
CA MET A 103 5.70 10.44 15.05
C MET A 103 5.72 11.97 15.05
N VAL A 104 6.13 12.54 16.18
CA VAL A 104 6.05 13.99 16.43
C VAL A 104 7.44 14.54 16.69
N PRO A 105 7.89 15.57 15.94
CA PRO A 105 9.12 16.27 16.27
C PRO A 105 9.03 16.89 17.67
N ASN A 106 10.03 16.67 18.51
CA ASN A 106 10.09 17.15 19.88
C ASN A 106 11.51 17.62 20.23
N ASP A 107 11.87 18.82 19.79
CA ASP A 107 13.14 19.45 20.08
C ASP A 107 12.95 20.95 20.24
N ALA A 108 13.87 21.60 20.99
CA ALA A 108 13.86 23.06 21.20
C ALA A 108 14.21 23.87 19.95
N ALA A 109 14.68 23.23 18.88
CA ALA A 109 15.00 23.90 17.62
C ALA A 109 13.70 24.38 16.92
N THR A 110 13.73 25.58 16.34
CA THR A 110 12.56 26.18 15.67
C THR A 110 12.02 25.29 14.54
N ALA A 111 12.88 24.51 13.90
CA ALA A 111 12.49 23.55 12.86
C ALA A 111 11.70 22.35 13.39
N CYS A 112 11.69 22.12 14.69
CA CYS A 112 11.13 20.93 15.35
C CYS A 112 9.94 21.23 16.27
N GLN A 113 9.46 22.47 16.32
CA GLN A 113 8.36 22.92 17.19
C GLN A 113 7.35 23.78 16.44
N GLY A 114 6.17 23.98 17.05
CA GLY A 114 5.10 24.82 16.57
C GLY A 114 4.24 24.13 15.51
N GLU A 115 3.67 24.93 14.62
CA GLU A 115 2.82 24.44 13.53
C GLU A 115 3.66 23.67 12.49
N ARG A 116 3.32 22.40 12.22
CA ARG A 116 4.04 21.48 11.35
C ARG A 116 3.13 20.80 10.33
N PRO A 117 3.61 20.56 9.10
CA PRO A 117 2.85 19.79 8.13
C PRO A 117 2.78 18.31 8.51
N ILE A 118 1.70 17.64 8.08
CA ILE A 118 1.54 16.20 8.23
C ILE A 118 2.00 15.48 6.96
N VAL A 119 2.79 14.42 7.13
CA VAL A 119 3.01 13.37 6.14
C VAL A 119 2.18 12.16 6.53
N LEU A 120 1.17 11.85 5.74
CA LEU A 120 0.39 10.62 5.83
C LEU A 120 1.09 9.56 4.98
N TYR A 121 1.69 8.58 5.67
CA TYR A 121 2.53 7.56 5.05
C TYR A 121 1.84 6.21 4.97
N ALA A 122 1.82 5.63 3.79
CA ALA A 122 1.32 4.29 3.51
C ALA A 122 2.49 3.31 3.38
N HIS A 123 2.54 2.27 4.23
CA HIS A 123 3.63 1.30 4.23
C HIS A 123 3.53 0.26 3.11
N GLY A 124 4.66 -0.38 2.81
CA GLY A 124 4.79 -1.45 1.82
C GLY A 124 4.19 -2.78 2.29
N THR A 125 4.29 -3.81 1.42
CA THR A 125 3.77 -5.16 1.73
C THR A 125 4.50 -5.76 2.93
N ASN A 126 3.72 -6.23 3.91
CA ASN A 126 4.19 -7.00 5.05
C ASN A 126 3.40 -8.29 5.17
N ILE A 127 4.01 -9.34 5.74
CA ILE A 127 3.35 -10.63 6.00
C ILE A 127 3.30 -10.98 7.48
N ASP A 128 3.95 -10.21 8.34
CA ASP A 128 3.92 -10.42 9.78
C ASP A 128 2.61 -9.87 10.36
N GLU A 129 1.77 -10.74 10.95
CA GLU A 129 0.52 -10.32 11.57
C GLU A 129 0.71 -9.33 12.74
N ALA A 130 1.88 -9.38 13.40
CA ALA A 130 2.25 -8.48 14.48
C ALA A 130 2.90 -7.18 14.00
N PHE A 131 2.91 -6.91 12.69
CA PHE A 131 3.55 -5.73 12.13
C PHE A 131 3.04 -4.45 12.79
N ASN A 132 3.96 -3.68 13.36
CA ASN A 132 3.70 -2.38 14.00
C ASN A 132 4.77 -1.37 13.59
N ILE A 133 4.41 -0.45 12.71
CA ILE A 133 5.35 0.56 12.17
C ILE A 133 5.89 1.53 13.25
N ALA A 134 5.27 1.57 14.44
CA ALA A 134 5.78 2.33 15.58
C ALA A 134 6.98 1.66 16.26
N ASP A 135 7.24 0.39 15.99
CA ASP A 135 8.41 -0.34 16.52
C ASP A 135 9.61 -0.18 15.58
N LEU A 136 10.30 0.95 15.70
CA LEU A 136 11.45 1.31 14.85
C LEU A 136 12.66 0.36 15.01
N GLY A 137 12.69 -0.40 16.09
CA GLY A 137 13.78 -1.36 16.35
C GLY A 137 13.63 -2.65 15.54
N ASN A 138 12.40 -3.04 15.20
CA ASN A 138 12.11 -4.29 14.52
C ASN A 138 11.68 -4.08 13.04
N TYR A 139 11.15 -2.91 12.69
CA TYR A 139 10.67 -2.63 11.34
C TYR A 139 11.39 -1.43 10.71
N SER A 140 12.29 -1.72 9.79
CA SER A 140 13.17 -0.73 9.14
C SER A 140 12.42 0.35 8.37
N GLU A 141 11.26 0.05 7.81
CA GLU A 141 10.46 1.05 7.09
C GLU A 141 9.97 2.17 8.03
N GLY A 142 9.55 1.83 9.26
CA GLY A 142 9.21 2.79 10.30
C GLY A 142 10.39 3.69 10.67
N LEU A 143 11.58 3.09 10.85
CA LEU A 143 12.82 3.82 11.11
C LEU A 143 13.16 4.80 9.97
N PHE A 144 12.99 4.36 8.72
CA PHE A 144 13.27 5.18 7.54
C PHE A 144 12.40 6.43 7.48
N ILE A 145 11.09 6.27 7.62
CA ILE A 145 10.16 7.40 7.56
C ILE A 145 10.31 8.33 8.77
N ALA A 146 10.66 7.79 9.92
CA ALA A 146 11.01 8.58 11.10
C ALA A 146 12.21 9.49 10.82
N ALA A 147 13.29 8.95 10.25
CA ALA A 147 14.51 9.71 9.95
C ALA A 147 14.34 10.66 8.75
N VAL A 148 13.60 10.25 7.69
CA VAL A 148 13.43 11.07 6.48
C VAL A 148 12.42 12.19 6.66
N PHE A 149 11.37 11.99 7.44
CA PHE A 149 10.29 12.97 7.59
C PHE A 149 10.16 13.52 9.01
N ALA A 150 9.97 12.67 10.05
CA ALA A 150 9.69 13.18 11.38
C ALA A 150 10.89 13.94 11.96
N ALA A 151 12.10 13.41 11.81
CA ALA A 151 13.33 14.07 12.27
C ALA A 151 13.74 15.29 11.41
N GLU A 152 13.01 15.57 10.34
CA GLU A 152 13.13 16.76 9.49
C GLU A 152 11.99 17.77 9.75
N GLY A 153 11.21 17.56 10.81
CA GLY A 153 10.20 18.50 11.28
C GLY A 153 8.80 18.30 10.72
N TYR A 154 8.48 17.17 10.12
CA TYR A 154 7.11 16.78 9.76
C TYR A 154 6.46 15.97 10.88
N ILE A 155 5.15 16.11 11.07
CA ILE A 155 4.37 15.12 11.82
C ILE A 155 4.14 13.94 10.86
N VAL A 156 4.45 12.71 11.27
CA VAL A 156 4.20 11.51 10.45
C VAL A 156 3.06 10.73 11.05
N VAL A 157 2.07 10.42 10.23
CA VAL A 157 0.96 9.51 10.54
C VAL A 157 1.10 8.29 9.63
N ALA A 158 1.30 7.11 10.22
CA ALA A 158 1.56 5.88 9.49
C ALA A 158 0.67 4.74 10.02
N PRO A 159 -0.48 4.44 9.37
CA PRO A 159 -1.34 3.32 9.75
C PRO A 159 -0.65 1.97 9.53
N ASN A 160 -0.96 1.00 10.39
CA ASN A 160 -0.59 -0.41 10.19
C ASN A 160 -1.55 -1.14 9.23
N TYR A 161 -2.68 -0.52 8.89
CA TYR A 161 -3.84 -1.06 8.20
C TYR A 161 -4.60 -2.14 9.00
N VAL A 162 -5.85 -2.39 8.62
CA VAL A 162 -6.59 -3.55 9.13
C VAL A 162 -5.93 -4.86 8.67
N GLY A 163 -5.95 -5.84 9.55
CA GLY A 163 -5.30 -7.15 9.34
C GLY A 163 -3.93 -7.27 10.01
N TYR A 164 -3.41 -6.20 10.63
CA TYR A 164 -2.13 -6.21 11.34
C TYR A 164 -2.28 -5.72 12.78
N ASP A 165 -1.27 -6.03 13.64
CA ASP A 165 -1.13 -5.58 15.01
C ASP A 165 -2.42 -5.82 15.84
N THR A 166 -3.10 -4.77 16.28
CA THR A 166 -4.31 -4.87 17.12
C THR A 166 -5.61 -5.09 16.33
N SER A 167 -5.54 -5.18 15.00
CA SER A 167 -6.72 -5.44 14.17
C SER A 167 -7.34 -6.81 14.47
N THR A 168 -8.66 -6.87 14.48
CA THR A 168 -9.41 -8.12 14.65
C THR A 168 -9.79 -8.79 13.33
N LEU A 169 -9.45 -8.19 12.19
CA LEU A 169 -9.68 -8.78 10.88
C LEU A 169 -8.64 -9.87 10.60
N GLY A 170 -9.07 -11.08 10.30
CA GLY A 170 -8.21 -12.25 10.10
C GLY A 170 -7.48 -12.28 8.73
N TYR A 171 -7.48 -11.20 7.96
CA TYR A 171 -6.76 -11.03 6.70
C TYR A 171 -6.49 -9.55 6.45
N HIS A 172 -5.56 -9.24 5.56
CA HIS A 172 -5.30 -7.88 5.12
C HIS A 172 -6.03 -7.59 3.80
N PRO A 173 -6.83 -6.49 3.66
CA PRO A 173 -7.48 -6.08 2.41
C PRO A 173 -6.47 -5.53 1.38
N TYR A 174 -5.54 -6.36 0.95
CA TYR A 174 -4.41 -6.03 0.09
C TYR A 174 -4.86 -5.47 -1.25
N LEU A 175 -4.35 -4.30 -1.62
CA LEU A 175 -4.64 -3.56 -2.85
C LEU A 175 -6.16 -3.33 -3.10
N ASN A 176 -6.96 -3.28 -2.04
CA ASN A 176 -8.33 -2.79 -2.09
C ASN A 176 -8.32 -1.27 -1.86
N GLY A 177 -8.35 -0.50 -2.95
CA GLY A 177 -8.15 0.95 -2.89
C GLY A 177 -9.23 1.70 -2.10
N ASP A 178 -10.48 1.26 -2.16
CA ASP A 178 -11.59 1.86 -1.41
C ASP A 178 -11.43 1.66 0.10
N GLN A 179 -11.11 0.44 0.52
CA GLN A 179 -10.94 0.15 1.95
C GLN A 179 -9.65 0.76 2.50
N GLN A 180 -8.50 0.59 1.81
CA GLN A 180 -7.22 1.10 2.32
C GLN A 180 -7.16 2.64 2.36
N SER A 181 -7.81 3.34 1.43
CA SER A 181 -7.92 4.80 1.51
C SER A 181 -8.75 5.27 2.71
N LYS A 182 -9.84 4.55 3.04
CA LYS A 182 -10.64 4.82 4.25
C LYS A 182 -9.81 4.62 5.51
N ASP A 183 -9.01 3.56 5.56
CA ASP A 183 -8.12 3.25 6.66
C ASP A 183 -7.11 4.39 6.92
N MET A 184 -6.46 4.87 5.85
CA MET A 184 -5.55 6.02 5.90
C MET A 184 -6.24 7.30 6.40
N ILE A 185 -7.43 7.61 5.89
CA ILE A 185 -8.18 8.83 6.26
C ILE A 185 -8.65 8.76 7.71
N ASP A 186 -9.09 7.60 8.17
CA ASP A 186 -9.55 7.39 9.55
C ASP A 186 -8.39 7.49 10.54
N ALA A 187 -7.23 6.92 10.22
CA ALA A 187 -6.00 7.08 11.01
C ALA A 187 -5.57 8.56 11.11
N LEU A 188 -5.65 9.32 10.02
CA LEU A 188 -5.35 10.75 10.02
C LEU A 188 -6.30 11.53 10.93
N ALA A 189 -7.60 11.22 10.89
CA ALA A 189 -8.59 11.88 11.74
C ALA A 189 -8.32 11.62 13.25
N ALA A 190 -8.02 10.36 13.60
CA ALA A 190 -7.66 9.98 14.95
C ALA A 190 -6.34 10.64 15.42
N ALA A 191 -5.32 10.68 14.55
CA ALA A 191 -4.05 11.35 14.85
C ALA A 191 -4.25 12.85 15.13
N ARG A 192 -5.04 13.54 14.33
CA ARG A 192 -5.37 14.96 14.54
C ARG A 192 -6.06 15.19 15.87
N SER A 193 -6.90 14.26 16.33
CA SER A 193 -7.54 14.35 17.65
C SER A 193 -6.57 14.14 18.82
N SER A 194 -5.41 13.52 18.58
CA SER A 194 -4.33 13.30 19.55
C SER A 194 -3.36 14.46 19.65
N LEU A 195 -3.39 15.42 18.72
CA LEU A 195 -2.49 16.58 18.71
C LEU A 195 -3.10 17.78 19.47
N PRO A 196 -2.28 18.56 20.20
CA PRO A 196 -0.88 18.30 20.51
C PRO A 196 -0.71 17.10 21.46
N ALA A 197 0.31 16.28 21.22
CA ALA A 197 0.59 15.13 22.09
C ALA A 197 1.06 15.59 23.48
N ALA A 198 0.77 14.78 24.51
CA ALA A 198 1.05 15.14 25.90
C ALA A 198 2.54 15.45 26.18
N ASP A 199 3.44 14.72 25.51
CA ASP A 199 4.89 14.88 25.64
C ASP A 199 5.50 15.84 24.63
N SER A 200 4.72 16.27 23.60
CA SER A 200 5.08 17.27 22.59
C SER A 200 4.00 18.33 22.47
N PRO A 201 3.72 19.09 23.54
CA PRO A 201 2.53 19.96 23.63
C PRO A 201 2.56 21.19 22.72
N ASP A 202 3.75 21.53 22.21
CA ASP A 202 3.96 22.71 21.37
C ASP A 202 3.89 22.39 19.86
N THR A 203 3.76 21.10 19.47
CA THR A 203 3.68 20.69 18.08
C THR A 203 2.23 20.48 17.64
N THR A 204 1.80 21.20 16.63
CA THR A 204 0.44 21.20 16.07
C THR A 204 0.42 21.09 14.56
N ASP A 205 -0.70 20.62 13.98
CA ASP A 205 -0.92 20.55 12.53
C ASP A 205 -1.07 21.98 11.94
N ASP A 206 -0.29 22.30 10.91
CA ASP A 206 -0.36 23.59 10.18
C ASP A 206 -1.40 23.57 9.03
N GLY A 207 -2.06 22.45 8.82
CA GLY A 207 -3.07 22.24 7.79
C GLY A 207 -2.52 21.80 6.43
N ARG A 208 -1.19 21.73 6.24
CA ARG A 208 -0.61 21.12 5.03
C ARG A 208 -0.57 19.62 5.17
N LEU A 209 -1.14 18.92 4.18
CA LEU A 209 -1.17 17.47 4.15
C LEU A 209 -0.37 16.96 2.93
N PHE A 210 0.62 16.14 3.20
CA PHE A 210 1.37 15.39 2.21
C PHE A 210 1.00 13.90 2.31
N VAL A 211 0.80 13.25 1.15
CA VAL A 211 0.44 11.83 1.10
C VAL A 211 1.52 11.09 0.32
N THR A 212 2.13 10.07 0.92
CA THR A 212 3.19 9.29 0.28
C THR A 212 3.19 7.84 0.75
N GLY A 213 3.94 6.99 0.06
CA GLY A 213 4.09 5.58 0.38
C GLY A 213 4.87 4.87 -0.72
N TYR A 214 5.38 3.68 -0.40
CA TYR A 214 6.25 2.91 -1.27
C TYR A 214 5.66 1.52 -1.58
N SER A 215 5.84 1.00 -2.80
CA SER A 215 5.36 -0.32 -3.21
C SER A 215 3.83 -0.45 -3.07
N GLN A 216 3.30 -1.41 -2.29
CA GLN A 216 1.87 -1.41 -1.91
C GLN A 216 1.46 -0.04 -1.40
N GLY A 217 2.28 0.60 -0.55
CA GLY A 217 2.01 1.92 -0.01
C GLY A 217 1.97 3.01 -1.08
N GLY A 218 2.72 2.88 -2.17
CA GLY A 218 2.60 3.76 -3.33
C GLY A 218 1.21 3.71 -3.97
N TYR A 219 0.66 2.50 -4.13
CA TYR A 219 -0.72 2.30 -4.57
C TYR A 219 -1.72 2.90 -3.57
N VAL A 220 -1.55 2.62 -2.28
CA VAL A 220 -2.45 3.13 -1.22
C VAL A 220 -2.39 4.65 -1.14
N ALA A 221 -1.20 5.25 -1.24
CA ALA A 221 -1.05 6.71 -1.27
C ALA A 221 -1.79 7.36 -2.45
N MET A 222 -1.74 6.73 -3.63
CA MET A 222 -2.48 7.20 -4.80
C MET A 222 -4.00 7.08 -4.60
N ALA A 223 -4.48 5.93 -4.09
CA ALA A 223 -5.89 5.72 -3.77
C ALA A 223 -6.38 6.71 -2.71
N THR A 224 -5.57 6.98 -1.69
CA THR A 224 -5.87 7.96 -0.63
C THR A 224 -5.96 9.38 -1.16
N HIS A 225 -5.01 9.80 -2.02
CA HIS A 225 -5.09 11.13 -2.64
C HIS A 225 -6.36 11.27 -3.47
N ARG A 226 -6.71 10.24 -4.27
CA ARG A 226 -7.96 10.23 -5.03
C ARG A 226 -9.18 10.34 -4.14
N ALA A 227 -9.25 9.55 -3.06
CA ALA A 227 -10.37 9.56 -2.12
C ALA A 227 -10.54 10.94 -1.43
N LEU A 228 -9.46 11.53 -0.94
CA LEU A 228 -9.46 12.88 -0.35
C LEU A 228 -9.93 13.93 -1.36
N GLN A 229 -9.43 13.87 -2.61
CA GLN A 229 -9.86 14.78 -3.67
C GLN A 229 -11.37 14.63 -3.97
N ASP A 230 -11.88 13.40 -4.01
CA ASP A 230 -13.31 13.11 -4.27
C ASP A 230 -14.20 13.60 -3.11
N GLU A 231 -13.69 13.58 -1.87
CA GLU A 231 -14.34 14.13 -0.67
C GLU A 231 -14.23 15.68 -0.60
N GLY A 232 -13.39 16.28 -1.43
CA GLY A 232 -13.14 17.73 -1.43
C GLY A 232 -12.15 18.19 -0.36
N GLU A 233 -11.40 17.25 0.23
CA GLU A 233 -10.34 17.52 1.20
C GLU A 233 -9.04 17.93 0.50
N ALA A 234 -8.32 18.86 1.11
CA ALA A 234 -7.12 19.43 0.51
C ALA A 234 -5.90 18.51 0.73
N VAL A 235 -5.28 18.06 -0.35
CA VAL A 235 -3.93 17.48 -0.36
C VAL A 235 -2.97 18.53 -0.87
N THR A 236 -1.94 18.90 -0.08
CA THR A 236 -0.94 19.90 -0.49
C THR A 236 -0.11 19.39 -1.66
N ALA A 237 0.43 18.17 -1.52
CA ALA A 237 1.08 17.42 -2.59
C ALA A 237 1.11 15.94 -2.23
N SER A 238 1.34 15.06 -3.21
CA SER A 238 1.55 13.64 -2.97
C SER A 238 2.77 13.10 -3.70
N ALA A 239 3.34 12.01 -3.18
CA ALA A 239 4.46 11.32 -3.79
C ALA A 239 4.27 9.80 -3.73
N PRO A 240 3.36 9.22 -4.52
CA PRO A 240 3.27 7.76 -4.65
C PRO A 240 4.52 7.21 -5.31
N MET A 241 5.14 6.14 -4.73
CA MET A 241 6.43 5.62 -5.18
C MET A 241 6.35 4.13 -5.50
N SER A 242 6.83 3.73 -6.68
CA SER A 242 6.91 2.33 -7.18
C SER A 242 5.66 1.49 -6.87
N GLY A 243 4.47 2.06 -7.02
CA GLY A 243 3.21 1.37 -6.73
C GLY A 243 2.62 0.64 -7.94
N PRO A 244 1.87 -0.45 -7.72
CA PRO A 244 1.13 -1.16 -8.77
C PRO A 244 -0.17 -0.42 -9.15
N TYR A 245 -0.06 0.75 -9.74
CA TYR A 245 -1.20 1.65 -10.01
C TYR A 245 -2.15 1.13 -11.09
N ALA A 246 -1.58 0.57 -12.16
CA ALA A 246 -2.31 0.01 -13.29
C ALA A 246 -2.55 -1.48 -13.09
N LEU A 247 -3.29 -1.84 -12.04
CA LEU A 247 -3.45 -3.22 -11.55
C LEU A 247 -3.89 -4.21 -12.62
N SER A 248 -4.82 -3.81 -13.50
CA SER A 248 -5.28 -4.66 -14.59
C SER A 248 -4.16 -4.98 -15.57
N ALA A 249 -3.46 -3.97 -16.09
CA ALA A 249 -2.34 -4.15 -17.02
C ALA A 249 -1.14 -4.87 -16.37
N PHE A 250 -0.85 -4.59 -15.10
CA PHE A 250 0.25 -5.23 -14.38
C PHE A 250 -0.04 -6.72 -14.14
N SER A 251 -1.25 -7.06 -13.75
CA SER A 251 -1.65 -8.47 -13.61
C SER A 251 -1.70 -9.18 -14.96
N ASP A 252 -2.17 -8.52 -16.03
CA ASP A 252 -2.12 -9.07 -17.38
C ASP A 252 -0.67 -9.36 -17.80
N ALA A 253 0.30 -8.50 -17.45
CA ALA A 253 1.72 -8.74 -17.69
C ALA A 253 2.26 -9.95 -16.91
N ILE A 254 1.89 -10.12 -15.64
CA ILE A 254 2.26 -11.26 -14.81
C ILE A 254 1.71 -12.56 -15.44
N PHE A 255 0.41 -12.62 -15.72
CA PHE A 255 -0.22 -13.81 -16.30
C PHE A 255 0.30 -14.14 -17.70
N GLN A 256 0.73 -13.14 -18.49
CA GLN A 256 1.42 -13.30 -19.77
C GLN A 256 2.93 -13.52 -19.61
N GLY A 257 3.38 -13.97 -18.45
CA GLY A 257 4.70 -14.53 -18.23
C GLY A 257 5.77 -13.56 -17.74
N ARG A 258 5.45 -12.30 -17.48
CA ARG A 258 6.34 -11.34 -16.82
C ARG A 258 6.15 -11.41 -15.30
N VAL A 259 6.37 -12.60 -14.73
CA VAL A 259 6.16 -12.84 -13.29
C VAL A 259 7.18 -12.02 -12.51
N SER A 260 6.70 -11.15 -11.63
CA SER A 260 7.52 -10.30 -10.79
C SER A 260 8.00 -11.02 -9.52
N GLY A 261 9.08 -10.53 -8.90
CA GLY A 261 9.56 -11.06 -7.63
C GLY A 261 8.51 -10.99 -6.53
N GLY A 262 8.46 -12.01 -5.67
CA GLY A 262 7.49 -12.10 -4.57
C GLY A 262 6.04 -12.43 -4.99
N SER A 263 5.80 -12.78 -6.26
CA SER A 263 4.45 -13.04 -6.79
C SER A 263 3.64 -14.07 -6.01
N PRO A 264 4.18 -15.20 -5.48
CA PRO A 264 3.38 -16.12 -4.68
C PRO A 264 2.76 -15.48 -3.44
N VAL A 265 3.52 -14.68 -2.70
CA VAL A 265 3.03 -13.94 -1.52
C VAL A 265 2.00 -12.89 -1.94
N ASN A 266 2.35 -12.06 -2.93
CA ASN A 266 1.51 -10.94 -3.37
C ASN A 266 0.17 -11.43 -3.92
N LEU A 267 0.16 -12.50 -4.71
CA LEU A 267 -1.07 -13.08 -5.26
C LEU A 267 -1.90 -13.79 -4.18
N THR A 268 -1.28 -14.42 -3.18
CA THR A 268 -2.02 -15.00 -2.04
C THR A 268 -2.76 -13.90 -1.27
N LEU A 269 -2.09 -12.80 -0.92
CA LEU A 269 -2.71 -11.63 -0.27
C LEU A 269 -3.83 -11.04 -1.14
N LEU A 270 -3.58 -10.86 -2.44
CA LEU A 270 -4.53 -10.25 -3.38
C LEU A 270 -5.79 -11.11 -3.56
N LEU A 271 -5.63 -12.40 -3.83
CA LEU A 271 -6.75 -13.31 -4.05
C LEU A 271 -7.60 -13.43 -2.79
N THR A 272 -6.98 -13.54 -1.60
CA THR A 272 -7.69 -13.53 -0.32
C THR A 272 -8.45 -12.23 -0.11
N SER A 273 -7.82 -11.07 -0.35
CA SER A 273 -8.45 -9.76 -0.24
C SER A 273 -9.68 -9.66 -1.14
N TYR A 274 -9.53 -10.02 -2.42
CA TYR A 274 -10.61 -9.85 -3.39
C TYR A 274 -11.71 -10.92 -3.25
N GLN A 275 -11.38 -12.13 -2.86
CA GLN A 275 -12.38 -13.15 -2.52
C GLN A 275 -13.27 -12.69 -1.36
N ASN A 276 -12.67 -12.09 -0.31
CA ASN A 276 -13.44 -11.56 0.81
C ASN A 276 -14.26 -10.30 0.45
N ALA A 277 -13.69 -9.41 -0.37
CA ALA A 277 -14.35 -8.14 -0.71
C ALA A 277 -15.47 -8.31 -1.74
N TYR A 278 -15.26 -9.12 -2.77
CA TYR A 278 -16.15 -9.22 -3.93
C TYR A 278 -16.82 -10.58 -4.07
N GLY A 279 -16.19 -11.64 -3.54
CA GLY A 279 -16.61 -13.02 -3.74
C GLY A 279 -16.44 -13.50 -5.18
N GLY A 280 -16.52 -14.82 -5.38
CA GLY A 280 -16.58 -15.42 -6.70
C GLY A 280 -15.31 -15.35 -7.55
N ILE A 281 -14.16 -14.99 -6.94
CA ILE A 281 -12.86 -15.09 -7.62
C ILE A 281 -12.57 -16.56 -7.98
N TYR A 282 -12.94 -17.46 -7.10
CA TYR A 282 -13.02 -18.91 -7.29
C TYR A 282 -14.20 -19.48 -6.45
N ALA A 283 -14.69 -20.65 -6.79
CA ALA A 283 -15.74 -21.30 -6.01
C ALA A 283 -15.14 -22.09 -4.84
N GLU A 284 -14.04 -22.80 -5.09
CA GLU A 284 -13.24 -23.53 -4.10
C GLU A 284 -11.77 -23.13 -4.28
N THR A 285 -10.99 -23.15 -3.21
CA THR A 285 -9.56 -22.76 -3.26
C THR A 285 -8.77 -23.57 -4.29
N THR A 286 -9.14 -24.83 -4.51
CA THR A 286 -8.54 -25.72 -5.53
C THR A 286 -8.84 -25.32 -6.98
N ASP A 287 -9.76 -24.39 -7.23
CA ASP A 287 -9.98 -23.86 -8.59
C ASP A 287 -8.84 -22.91 -8.99
N ALA A 288 -8.25 -22.23 -8.01
CA ALA A 288 -7.16 -21.27 -8.24
C ALA A 288 -5.80 -21.84 -7.86
N TYR A 289 -5.70 -22.49 -6.70
CA TYR A 289 -4.44 -22.94 -6.11
C TYR A 289 -4.20 -24.43 -6.36
N GLU A 290 -2.93 -24.81 -6.54
CA GLU A 290 -2.55 -26.23 -6.56
C GLU A 290 -2.97 -26.90 -5.25
N ALA A 291 -3.41 -28.16 -5.33
CA ALA A 291 -4.03 -28.89 -4.22
C ALA A 291 -3.18 -28.92 -2.93
N GLN A 292 -1.87 -28.89 -3.06
CA GLN A 292 -0.95 -28.87 -1.91
C GLN A 292 -0.99 -27.54 -1.13
N TYR A 293 -1.33 -26.42 -1.77
CA TYR A 293 -1.39 -25.09 -1.17
C TYR A 293 -2.82 -24.66 -0.82
N ALA A 294 -3.84 -25.29 -1.40
CA ALA A 294 -5.23 -24.85 -1.31
C ALA A 294 -5.84 -24.92 0.11
N THR A 295 -5.29 -25.76 1.00
CA THR A 295 -5.83 -25.92 2.35
C THR A 295 -5.46 -24.72 3.20
N ASP A 296 -6.48 -24.04 3.75
CA ASP A 296 -6.35 -22.89 4.66
C ASP A 296 -5.55 -21.69 4.09
N ILE A 297 -5.33 -21.63 2.77
CA ILE A 297 -4.56 -20.59 2.08
C ILE A 297 -5.11 -19.17 2.35
N GLU A 298 -6.43 -19.03 2.50
CA GLU A 298 -7.09 -17.74 2.76
C GLU A 298 -6.83 -17.20 4.17
N MET A 299 -6.31 -18.03 5.08
CA MET A 299 -5.94 -17.66 6.46
C MET A 299 -4.42 -17.69 6.67
N LEU A 300 -3.66 -17.88 5.61
CA LEU A 300 -2.20 -18.04 5.72
C LEU A 300 -1.48 -16.72 5.93
N LEU A 301 -1.97 -15.63 5.34
CA LEU A 301 -1.33 -14.32 5.38
C LEU A 301 -2.32 -13.20 5.78
N PRO A 302 -1.90 -12.27 6.66
CA PRO A 302 -0.61 -12.21 7.37
C PRO A 302 -0.40 -13.39 8.33
N SER A 303 0.85 -13.62 8.75
CA SER A 303 1.24 -14.81 9.53
C SER A 303 2.18 -14.45 10.68
N SER A 304 2.13 -15.23 11.76
CA SER A 304 3.16 -15.20 12.81
C SER A 304 4.46 -15.92 12.43
N SER A 305 4.48 -16.60 11.28
CA SER A 305 5.64 -17.29 10.73
C SER A 305 6.35 -16.44 9.69
N SER A 306 7.67 -16.54 9.61
CA SER A 306 8.44 -15.89 8.54
C SER A 306 8.13 -16.52 7.18
N LEU A 307 8.40 -15.79 6.08
CA LEU A 307 8.25 -16.34 4.73
C LEU A 307 9.07 -17.62 4.53
N SER A 308 10.31 -17.63 5.03
CA SER A 308 11.19 -18.81 4.99
C SER A 308 10.56 -20.02 5.69
N ASP A 309 9.94 -19.80 6.87
CA ASP A 309 9.25 -20.89 7.58
C ASP A 309 8.02 -21.41 6.82
N LEU A 310 7.26 -20.52 6.15
CA LEU A 310 6.10 -20.91 5.34
C LEU A 310 6.52 -21.75 4.12
N VAL A 311 7.62 -21.37 3.48
CA VAL A 311 8.20 -22.12 2.35
C VAL A 311 8.77 -23.46 2.82
N ASP A 312 9.54 -23.49 3.90
CA ASP A 312 10.12 -24.71 4.45
C ASP A 312 9.05 -25.73 4.92
N GLN A 313 7.90 -25.23 5.35
CA GLN A 313 6.72 -26.06 5.71
C GLN A 313 5.92 -26.52 4.49
N GLY A 314 6.24 -26.02 3.29
CA GLY A 314 5.50 -26.32 2.06
C GLY A 314 4.11 -25.69 2.00
N LEU A 315 3.90 -24.56 2.69
CA LEU A 315 2.64 -23.81 2.69
C LEU A 315 2.58 -22.77 1.57
N LEU A 316 3.73 -22.35 1.06
CA LEU A 316 3.90 -21.53 -0.15
C LEU A 316 5.08 -22.06 -0.96
N PRO A 317 5.07 -21.92 -2.30
CA PRO A 317 6.28 -22.12 -3.09
C PRO A 317 7.23 -20.93 -2.89
N ASP A 318 8.52 -21.12 -3.13
CA ASP A 318 9.55 -20.08 -3.01
C ASP A 318 9.27 -18.91 -3.99
N ASP A 319 9.40 -19.17 -5.29
CA ASP A 319 9.24 -18.13 -6.32
C ASP A 319 8.16 -18.45 -7.37
N ALA A 320 7.88 -19.75 -7.59
CA ALA A 320 7.10 -20.14 -8.74
C ALA A 320 5.60 -19.91 -8.57
N LEU A 321 5.08 -18.96 -9.31
CA LEU A 321 3.65 -18.67 -9.40
C LEU A 321 2.93 -19.66 -10.34
N PHE A 322 3.55 -20.01 -11.47
CA PHE A 322 2.97 -20.83 -12.53
C PHE A 322 3.80 -22.06 -12.87
N SER A 323 3.12 -23.06 -13.45
CA SER A 323 3.76 -24.24 -14.01
C SER A 323 4.76 -23.87 -15.12
N SER A 324 5.93 -24.53 -15.14
CA SER A 324 6.86 -24.51 -16.29
C SER A 324 6.29 -25.18 -17.53
N THR A 325 5.18 -25.94 -17.41
CA THR A 325 4.42 -26.43 -18.55
C THR A 325 3.33 -25.43 -18.90
N PRO A 326 3.30 -24.90 -20.15
CA PRO A 326 2.27 -23.94 -20.53
C PRO A 326 0.86 -24.55 -20.39
N PRO A 327 -0.15 -23.74 -20.01
CA PRO A 327 -1.54 -24.22 -19.85
C PRO A 327 -2.17 -24.67 -21.18
N ASP A 328 -1.69 -24.13 -22.29
CA ASP A 328 -1.98 -24.57 -23.66
C ASP A 328 -0.72 -24.32 -24.52
N PRO A 329 -0.43 -25.16 -25.54
CA PRO A 329 0.71 -24.94 -26.44
C PRO A 329 0.78 -23.55 -27.07
N ALA A 330 -0.35 -22.85 -27.23
CA ALA A 330 -0.40 -21.49 -27.75
C ALA A 330 0.35 -20.48 -26.88
N TYR A 331 0.49 -20.75 -25.58
CA TYR A 331 1.13 -19.87 -24.59
C TYR A 331 2.59 -20.27 -24.27
N ALA A 332 3.20 -21.12 -25.09
CA ALA A 332 4.59 -21.57 -24.86
C ALA A 332 5.60 -20.42 -24.83
N ASP A 333 5.43 -19.41 -25.68
CA ASP A 333 6.36 -18.27 -25.81
C ASP A 333 6.28 -17.27 -24.61
N ILE A 334 5.24 -17.39 -23.79
CA ILE A 334 5.05 -16.59 -22.56
C ILE A 334 5.13 -17.44 -21.28
N THR A 335 5.77 -18.59 -21.34
CA THR A 335 5.93 -19.51 -20.21
C THR A 335 7.41 -19.92 -20.08
N PRO A 336 8.30 -19.03 -19.55
CA PRO A 336 8.15 -17.60 -19.20
C PRO A 336 8.28 -16.64 -20.37
N ALA A 337 7.91 -15.36 -20.19
CA ALA A 337 8.28 -14.29 -21.10
C ALA A 337 9.79 -13.99 -21.04
N THR A 338 10.36 -13.55 -22.18
CA THR A 338 11.81 -13.26 -22.30
C THR A 338 12.10 -11.78 -22.58
N THR A 339 11.08 -10.93 -22.50
CA THR A 339 11.18 -9.50 -22.80
C THR A 339 10.60 -8.65 -21.67
N PRO A 340 11.35 -7.66 -21.14
CA PRO A 340 12.70 -7.25 -21.54
C PRO A 340 13.78 -8.25 -21.07
N PRO A 341 14.90 -8.38 -21.83
CA PRO A 341 15.95 -9.36 -21.50
C PRO A 341 16.60 -9.17 -20.13
N SER A 342 16.66 -7.92 -19.64
CA SER A 342 17.22 -7.59 -18.31
C SER A 342 16.41 -8.20 -17.15
N LEU A 343 15.10 -8.39 -17.32
CA LEU A 343 14.22 -8.98 -16.30
C LEU A 343 13.85 -10.44 -16.61
N ALA A 344 14.27 -10.99 -17.76
CA ALA A 344 13.97 -12.37 -18.13
C ALA A 344 14.45 -13.41 -17.07
N PRO A 345 15.60 -13.25 -16.40
CA PRO A 345 15.97 -14.15 -15.29
C PRO A 345 14.98 -14.15 -14.14
N VAL A 346 14.45 -12.97 -13.75
CA VAL A 346 13.43 -12.85 -12.70
C VAL A 346 12.13 -13.53 -13.15
N PHE A 347 11.66 -13.25 -14.36
CA PHE A 347 10.45 -13.87 -14.89
C PHE A 347 10.52 -15.39 -14.88
N ALA A 348 11.71 -15.95 -15.14
CA ALA A 348 11.92 -17.40 -15.15
C ALA A 348 11.76 -18.04 -13.78
N LEU A 349 12.08 -17.36 -12.68
CA LEU A 349 11.88 -17.86 -11.33
C LEU A 349 10.39 -18.10 -11.02
N GLY A 350 9.51 -17.28 -11.59
CA GLY A 350 8.07 -17.42 -11.44
C GLY A 350 7.46 -18.68 -12.07
N PHE A 351 8.29 -19.59 -12.65
CA PHE A 351 7.84 -20.82 -13.32
C PHE A 351 8.57 -22.06 -12.78
N GLY A 352 7.82 -23.01 -12.29
CA GLY A 352 8.37 -24.25 -11.71
C GLY A 352 7.46 -25.45 -11.84
N THR A 353 7.96 -26.60 -11.40
CA THR A 353 7.14 -27.82 -11.22
C THR A 353 6.35 -27.78 -9.91
N ASP A 354 6.87 -27.07 -8.94
CA ASP A 354 6.22 -26.73 -7.69
C ASP A 354 5.81 -25.26 -7.77
N HIS A 355 4.51 -24.96 -7.92
CA HIS A 355 3.98 -23.65 -8.25
C HIS A 355 2.63 -23.42 -7.58
N LEU A 356 2.27 -22.15 -7.38
CA LEU A 356 1.11 -21.76 -6.58
C LEU A 356 -0.22 -21.98 -7.31
N LEU A 357 -0.36 -21.42 -8.51
CA LEU A 357 -1.64 -21.35 -9.23
C LEU A 357 -1.80 -22.46 -10.27
N THR A 358 -3.00 -23.01 -10.37
CA THR A 358 -3.33 -24.04 -11.35
C THR A 358 -3.24 -23.55 -12.79
N ASN A 359 -2.89 -24.45 -13.70
CA ASN A 359 -2.90 -24.16 -15.13
C ASN A 359 -4.31 -23.82 -15.66
N ASP A 360 -5.37 -24.37 -15.08
CA ASP A 360 -6.74 -24.08 -15.49
C ASP A 360 -7.13 -22.63 -15.13
N PHE A 361 -6.74 -22.15 -13.95
CA PHE A 361 -6.97 -20.75 -13.54
C PHE A 361 -6.20 -19.78 -14.43
N ARG A 362 -4.91 -20.08 -14.70
CA ARG A 362 -4.09 -19.27 -15.62
C ARG A 362 -4.68 -19.26 -17.02
N LEU A 363 -5.13 -20.41 -17.55
CA LEU A 363 -5.72 -20.52 -18.89
C LEU A 363 -6.97 -19.65 -19.03
N ALA A 364 -7.90 -19.75 -18.06
CA ALA A 364 -9.11 -18.95 -18.09
C ALA A 364 -8.81 -17.44 -18.07
N TYR A 365 -7.85 -17.02 -17.26
CA TYR A 365 -7.39 -15.63 -17.22
C TYR A 365 -6.83 -15.18 -18.57
N LEU A 366 -5.93 -15.96 -19.18
CA LEU A 366 -5.30 -15.64 -20.48
C LEU A 366 -6.32 -15.56 -21.62
N GLN A 367 -7.31 -16.45 -21.65
CA GLN A 367 -8.38 -16.43 -22.65
C GLN A 367 -9.25 -15.15 -22.51
N ASP A 368 -9.45 -14.68 -21.30
CA ASP A 368 -10.14 -13.41 -21.09
C ASP A 368 -9.29 -12.20 -21.52
N THR A 369 -7.95 -12.23 -21.33
CA THR A 369 -7.08 -11.15 -21.86
C THR A 369 -7.10 -11.05 -23.37
N GLU A 370 -7.26 -12.17 -24.08
CA GLU A 370 -7.38 -12.17 -25.54
C GLU A 370 -8.72 -11.62 -26.04
N SER A 371 -9.79 -11.95 -25.30
CA SER A 371 -11.15 -11.53 -25.64
C SER A 371 -11.45 -10.07 -25.25
N HIS A 372 -10.88 -9.62 -24.13
CA HIS A 372 -11.08 -8.32 -23.50
C HIS A 372 -9.72 -7.70 -23.13
N PRO A 373 -8.90 -7.29 -24.11
CA PRO A 373 -7.53 -6.81 -23.86
C PRO A 373 -7.54 -5.50 -23.06
N ASP A 374 -6.54 -5.37 -22.18
CA ASP A 374 -6.24 -4.09 -21.53
C ASP A 374 -5.63 -3.11 -22.53
N GLY A 375 -6.04 -1.84 -22.48
CA GLY A 375 -5.53 -0.82 -23.40
C GLY A 375 -4.07 -0.41 -23.14
N GLY A 376 -3.46 -0.86 -22.03
CA GLY A 376 -2.08 -0.60 -21.67
C GLY A 376 -1.11 -1.77 -21.94
N PHE A 377 -1.63 -2.99 -22.03
CA PHE A 377 -0.78 -4.19 -22.18
C PHE A 377 -1.51 -5.33 -22.93
N PRO A 378 -0.86 -6.14 -23.78
CA PRO A 378 0.56 -6.08 -24.15
C PRO A 378 0.90 -4.97 -25.15
N THR A 379 -0.08 -4.31 -25.69
CA THR A 379 0.08 -3.23 -26.67
C THR A 379 -0.66 -2.00 -26.19
N LEU A 380 0.05 -0.88 -26.09
CA LEU A 380 -0.56 0.39 -25.74
C LEU A 380 -1.53 0.85 -26.84
N SER A 381 -2.80 1.02 -26.49
CA SER A 381 -3.86 1.58 -27.33
C SER A 381 -4.41 2.89 -26.76
N ASP A 382 -5.36 2.83 -25.84
CA ASP A 382 -5.89 3.98 -25.10
C ASP A 382 -5.34 4.09 -23.67
N GLY A 383 -4.60 3.08 -23.22
CA GLY A 383 -4.00 3.01 -21.88
C GLY A 383 -4.99 2.74 -20.74
N LEU A 384 -6.26 2.43 -21.05
CA LEU A 384 -7.31 2.22 -20.04
C LEU A 384 -7.52 0.72 -19.73
N PRO A 385 -8.02 0.39 -18.52
CA PRO A 385 -8.41 -0.98 -18.21
C PRO A 385 -9.61 -1.42 -19.09
N PRO A 386 -9.78 -2.75 -19.30
CA PRO A 386 -10.91 -3.25 -20.08
C PRO A 386 -12.25 -2.95 -19.40
N THR A 387 -13.27 -2.61 -20.17
CA THR A 387 -14.60 -2.27 -19.66
C THR A 387 -15.54 -3.48 -19.55
N ASP A 388 -15.16 -4.60 -20.13
CA ASP A 388 -16.01 -5.77 -20.36
C ASP A 388 -15.30 -7.11 -20.03
N ALA A 389 -14.29 -7.07 -19.14
CA ALA A 389 -13.64 -8.27 -18.62
C ALA A 389 -14.66 -9.24 -18.00
N GLU A 390 -14.54 -10.52 -18.32
CA GLU A 390 -15.45 -11.57 -17.85
C GLU A 390 -14.82 -12.42 -16.72
N HIS A 391 -13.50 -12.56 -16.68
CA HIS A 391 -12.82 -13.29 -15.60
C HIS A 391 -12.96 -12.53 -14.26
N PRO A 392 -13.46 -13.18 -13.16
CA PRO A 392 -13.77 -12.47 -11.91
C PRO A 392 -12.59 -11.72 -11.30
N LEU A 393 -11.38 -12.31 -11.34
CA LEU A 393 -10.19 -11.61 -10.87
C LEU A 393 -9.91 -10.35 -11.69
N ARG A 394 -10.07 -10.40 -13.02
CA ARG A 394 -9.85 -9.22 -13.87
C ARG A 394 -10.88 -8.11 -13.59
N GLN A 395 -12.13 -8.47 -13.32
CA GLN A 395 -13.17 -7.51 -12.90
C GLN A 395 -12.80 -6.82 -11.59
N ALA A 396 -12.31 -7.57 -10.61
CA ALA A 396 -11.85 -7.03 -9.34
C ALA A 396 -10.61 -6.13 -9.52
N LEU A 397 -9.65 -6.53 -10.35
CA LEU A 397 -8.47 -5.72 -10.70
C LEU A 397 -8.86 -4.40 -11.37
N VAL A 398 -9.79 -4.41 -12.31
CA VAL A 398 -10.33 -3.20 -12.96
C VAL A 398 -10.99 -2.26 -11.95
N THR A 399 -11.74 -2.82 -10.98
CA THR A 399 -12.38 -2.03 -9.91
C THR A 399 -11.35 -1.27 -9.06
N ASN A 400 -10.17 -1.85 -8.87
CA ASN A 400 -9.09 -1.30 -8.04
C ASN A 400 -8.00 -0.58 -8.86
N ASP A 401 -8.14 -0.48 -10.18
CA ASP A 401 -7.17 0.20 -11.06
C ASP A 401 -7.21 1.72 -10.84
N GLN A 402 -6.03 2.34 -10.71
CA GLN A 402 -5.91 3.76 -10.42
C GLN A 402 -5.84 4.66 -11.66
N ARG A 403 -5.98 4.13 -12.88
CA ARG A 403 -5.87 4.92 -14.14
C ARG A 403 -7.12 5.71 -14.33
N ALA A 404 -8.06 5.99 -14.07
CA ALA A 404 -9.29 6.68 -14.53
C ALA A 404 -9.61 7.99 -13.78
N TRP A 405 -8.61 8.69 -13.28
CA TRP A 405 -8.78 9.97 -12.60
C TRP A 405 -7.60 10.91 -12.89
N THR A 406 -7.73 12.20 -12.55
CA THR A 406 -6.68 13.20 -12.74
C THR A 406 -6.44 13.93 -11.42
N PRO A 407 -5.19 13.95 -10.89
CA PRO A 407 -4.88 14.69 -9.67
C PRO A 407 -4.98 16.19 -9.90
N THR A 408 -5.61 16.88 -8.96
CA THR A 408 -5.72 18.36 -8.99
C THR A 408 -4.62 19.05 -8.17
N SER A 409 -3.94 18.30 -7.30
CA SER A 409 -2.80 18.76 -6.50
C SER A 409 -1.48 18.25 -7.09
N PRO A 410 -0.35 18.91 -6.81
CA PRO A 410 0.98 18.48 -7.27
C PRO A 410 1.28 17.03 -6.85
N MET A 411 1.82 16.23 -7.79
CA MET A 411 2.18 14.84 -7.56
C MET A 411 3.55 14.54 -8.14
N LEU A 412 4.37 13.80 -7.37
CA LEU A 412 5.61 13.18 -7.81
C LEU A 412 5.42 11.67 -7.91
N LEU A 413 5.56 11.10 -9.10
CA LEU A 413 5.71 9.65 -9.28
C LEU A 413 7.19 9.32 -9.34
N CYS A 414 7.71 8.58 -8.36
CA CYS A 414 9.08 8.10 -8.35
C CYS A 414 9.11 6.58 -8.48
N ALA A 415 9.94 6.06 -9.41
CA ALA A 415 10.16 4.62 -9.61
C ALA A 415 11.49 4.39 -10.32
N GLY A 416 11.95 3.15 -10.40
CA GLY A 416 13.13 2.75 -11.18
C GLY A 416 12.72 1.86 -12.36
N HIS A 417 13.22 2.13 -13.56
CA HIS A 417 12.83 1.38 -14.76
C HIS A 417 13.31 -0.09 -14.80
N GLY A 418 14.26 -0.47 -13.93
CA GLY A 418 14.75 -1.84 -13.79
C GLY A 418 14.07 -2.64 -12.69
N ASP A 419 12.99 -2.14 -12.08
CA ASP A 419 12.33 -2.75 -10.93
C ASP A 419 11.77 -4.15 -11.24
N PRO A 420 12.26 -5.21 -10.56
CA PRO A 420 11.83 -6.59 -10.79
C PRO A 420 10.55 -6.97 -10.01
N ALA A 421 10.15 -6.17 -9.01
CA ALA A 421 9.00 -6.45 -8.16
C ALA A 421 7.75 -5.69 -8.63
N VAL A 422 7.84 -4.37 -8.81
CA VAL A 422 6.76 -3.56 -9.39
C VAL A 422 7.23 -3.03 -10.73
N LEU A 423 6.85 -3.70 -11.80
CA LEU A 423 7.31 -3.37 -13.15
C LEU A 423 7.02 -1.91 -13.49
N TYR A 424 8.00 -1.23 -14.08
CA TYR A 424 7.93 0.20 -14.45
C TYR A 424 6.75 0.53 -15.39
N LEU A 425 6.15 -0.49 -16.01
CA LEU A 425 4.90 -0.41 -16.75
C LEU A 425 3.81 0.39 -16.01
N ASN A 426 3.73 0.23 -14.68
CA ASN A 426 2.76 0.97 -13.86
C ASN A 426 2.98 2.49 -13.96
N THR A 427 4.22 2.94 -13.79
CA THR A 427 4.59 4.35 -13.91
C THR A 427 4.44 4.85 -15.35
N GLU A 428 4.85 4.08 -16.36
CA GLU A 428 4.69 4.44 -17.77
C GLU A 428 3.22 4.66 -18.16
N LEU A 429 2.31 3.79 -17.73
CA LEU A 429 0.89 3.91 -18.03
C LEU A 429 0.27 5.14 -17.36
N MET A 430 0.62 5.42 -16.09
CA MET A 430 0.18 6.64 -15.43
C MET A 430 0.73 7.89 -16.11
N GLN A 431 2.03 7.89 -16.48
CA GLN A 431 2.64 8.99 -17.22
C GLN A 431 1.95 9.24 -18.57
N ASN A 432 1.62 8.19 -19.30
CA ASN A 432 0.91 8.30 -20.58
C ASN A 432 -0.50 8.87 -20.39
N PHE A 433 -1.22 8.40 -19.37
CA PHE A 433 -2.56 8.85 -19.05
C PHE A 433 -2.58 10.34 -18.67
N TRP A 434 -1.59 10.80 -17.88
CA TRP A 434 -1.48 12.18 -17.42
C TRP A 434 -0.52 13.05 -18.25
N SER A 435 -0.17 12.65 -19.45
CA SER A 435 0.84 13.34 -20.28
C SER A 435 0.53 14.81 -20.58
N ALA A 436 -0.74 15.23 -20.46
CA ALA A 436 -1.16 16.61 -20.62
C ALA A 436 -1.19 17.42 -19.29
N GLU A 437 -1.00 16.75 -18.16
CA GLU A 437 -1.15 17.36 -16.82
C GLU A 437 0.18 17.95 -16.36
N THR A 438 0.16 19.22 -16.01
CA THR A 438 1.36 19.93 -15.51
C THR A 438 1.57 19.78 -14.00
N THR A 439 0.61 19.19 -13.29
CA THR A 439 0.65 18.93 -11.84
C THR A 439 1.43 17.67 -11.50
N VAL A 440 1.68 16.78 -12.47
CA VAL A 440 2.38 15.52 -12.27
C VAL A 440 3.82 15.61 -12.76
N THR A 441 4.75 15.29 -11.87
CA THR A 441 6.17 15.10 -12.17
C THR A 441 6.48 13.61 -12.10
N VAL A 442 7.15 13.06 -13.11
CA VAL A 442 7.60 11.66 -13.12
C VAL A 442 9.11 11.62 -12.97
N LEU A 443 9.59 10.87 -11.98
CA LEU A 443 10.99 10.63 -11.72
C LEU A 443 11.31 9.14 -11.94
N ASP A 444 12.04 8.84 -13.01
CA ASP A 444 12.78 7.60 -13.11
C ASP A 444 14.13 7.79 -12.42
N ILE A 445 14.24 7.23 -11.19
CA ILE A 445 15.43 7.40 -10.36
C ILE A 445 16.67 6.71 -10.96
N ASP A 446 16.49 5.68 -11.78
CA ASP A 446 17.55 4.96 -12.50
C ASP A 446 17.89 5.60 -13.86
N SER A 447 17.34 6.75 -14.18
CA SER A 447 17.66 7.47 -15.41
C SER A 447 18.91 8.35 -15.24
N GLY A 448 19.58 8.62 -16.36
CA GLY A 448 20.73 9.54 -16.36
C GLY A 448 20.34 10.96 -15.93
N VAL A 449 21.28 11.67 -15.31
CA VAL A 449 21.13 13.07 -14.94
C VAL A 449 21.06 13.94 -16.18
N THR A 450 20.12 14.88 -16.21
CA THR A 450 19.95 15.87 -17.27
C THR A 450 20.39 17.26 -16.80
N SER A 451 20.51 18.23 -17.72
CA SER A 451 20.79 19.63 -17.34
C SER A 451 19.63 20.19 -16.52
N ASP A 452 19.95 20.83 -15.40
CA ASP A 452 18.98 21.43 -14.47
C ASP A 452 17.98 20.42 -13.87
N ASP A 453 18.42 19.17 -13.65
CA ASP A 453 17.62 18.09 -13.05
C ASP A 453 17.33 18.42 -11.58
N PRO A 454 16.06 18.58 -11.17
CA PRO A 454 15.74 18.89 -9.78
C PRO A 454 16.06 17.74 -8.81
N PHE A 455 16.30 16.52 -9.33
CA PHE A 455 16.62 15.32 -8.57
C PHE A 455 18.03 14.79 -8.91
N GLU A 456 18.94 15.65 -9.37
CA GLU A 456 20.31 15.27 -9.72
C GLU A 456 21.00 14.51 -8.59
N LEU A 457 20.90 15.02 -7.36
CA LEU A 457 21.54 14.40 -6.19
C LEU A 457 21.03 12.96 -5.97
N GLN A 458 19.73 12.77 -5.94
CA GLN A 458 19.12 11.45 -5.70
C GLN A 458 19.49 10.44 -6.80
N LYS A 459 19.52 10.88 -8.07
CA LYS A 459 19.95 10.02 -9.19
C LYS A 459 21.44 9.64 -9.11
N LEU A 460 22.30 10.57 -8.72
CA LEU A 460 23.73 10.29 -8.54
C LEU A 460 23.97 9.33 -7.38
N GLN A 461 23.28 9.53 -6.26
CA GLN A 461 23.36 8.63 -5.10
C GLN A 461 22.84 7.23 -5.47
N PHE A 462 21.68 7.12 -6.11
CA PHE A 462 21.15 5.86 -6.63
C PHE A 462 22.15 5.14 -7.56
N SER A 463 22.69 5.85 -8.55
CA SER A 463 23.66 5.28 -9.51
C SER A 463 24.94 4.81 -8.81
N THR A 464 25.40 5.53 -7.79
CA THR A 464 26.56 5.15 -6.97
C THR A 464 26.26 3.87 -6.18
N ALA A 465 25.13 3.83 -5.49
CA ALA A 465 24.65 2.69 -4.74
C ALA A 465 24.53 1.43 -5.60
N LYS A 466 23.86 1.56 -6.75
CA LYS A 466 23.70 0.48 -7.72
C LYS A 466 25.05 -0.05 -8.23
N SER A 467 26.00 0.86 -8.47
CA SER A 467 27.36 0.47 -8.89
C SER A 467 28.13 -0.28 -7.80
N ILE A 468 27.91 0.07 -6.53
CA ILE A 468 28.53 -0.64 -5.39
C ILE A 468 27.97 -2.07 -5.31
N LEU A 469 26.65 -2.25 -5.40
CA LEU A 469 26.02 -3.58 -5.39
C LEU A 469 26.50 -4.44 -6.57
N ASP A 470 26.60 -3.85 -7.77
CA ASP A 470 27.14 -4.54 -8.96
C ASP A 470 28.60 -5.02 -8.75
N LEU A 471 29.43 -4.21 -8.09
CA LEU A 471 30.81 -4.58 -7.76
C LEU A 471 30.90 -5.70 -6.73
N ILE A 472 29.94 -5.85 -5.83
CA ILE A 472 29.93 -6.83 -4.75
C ILE A 472 29.41 -8.18 -5.23
N GLY A 473 28.26 -8.22 -5.87
CA GLY A 473 27.56 -9.45 -6.25
C GLY A 473 27.07 -9.51 -7.70
N GLY A 474 27.37 -8.48 -8.50
CA GLY A 474 26.95 -8.40 -9.90
C GLY A 474 25.44 -8.17 -10.08
N ASP A 475 24.93 -8.49 -11.28
CA ASP A 475 23.53 -8.27 -11.66
C ASP A 475 22.53 -8.90 -10.66
N ASN A 476 22.86 -10.04 -10.05
CA ASN A 476 21.96 -10.70 -9.10
C ASN A 476 21.78 -9.87 -7.84
N GLU A 477 22.87 -9.38 -7.24
CA GLU A 477 22.82 -8.54 -6.05
C GLU A 477 22.04 -7.25 -6.31
N VAL A 478 22.21 -6.67 -7.48
CA VAL A 478 21.44 -5.50 -7.92
C VAL A 478 19.95 -5.83 -8.00
N LEU A 479 19.57 -6.95 -8.63
CA LEU A 479 18.16 -7.33 -8.81
C LEU A 479 17.48 -7.66 -7.47
N GLU A 480 18.16 -8.38 -6.57
CA GLU A 480 17.62 -8.72 -5.24
C GLU A 480 17.37 -7.47 -4.38
N ASN A 481 18.25 -6.46 -4.47
CA ASN A 481 18.14 -5.23 -3.70
C ASN A 481 17.43 -4.08 -4.44
N TYR A 482 17.05 -4.25 -5.71
CA TYR A 482 16.61 -3.15 -6.54
C TYR A 482 15.37 -2.44 -5.98
N HIS A 483 14.32 -3.18 -5.69
CA HIS A 483 13.04 -2.60 -5.25
C HIS A 483 13.17 -1.96 -3.87
N ALA A 484 13.51 -2.72 -2.83
CA ALA A 484 13.50 -2.23 -1.46
C ALA A 484 14.79 -1.49 -1.06
N GLY A 485 15.96 -1.99 -1.48
CA GLY A 485 17.25 -1.47 -1.05
C GLY A 485 17.74 -0.26 -1.86
N LEU A 486 17.39 -0.18 -3.15
CA LEU A 486 17.82 0.91 -4.02
C LEU A 486 16.73 1.95 -4.26
N VAL A 487 15.58 1.58 -4.84
CA VAL A 487 14.59 2.57 -5.26
C VAL A 487 13.92 3.26 -4.08
N ALA A 488 13.57 2.52 -3.02
CA ALA A 488 12.85 3.07 -1.88
C ALA A 488 13.58 4.26 -1.20
N PRO A 489 14.85 4.14 -0.77
CA PRO A 489 15.52 5.24 -0.04
C PRO A 489 15.65 6.52 -0.88
N PHE A 490 16.01 6.39 -2.15
CA PHE A 490 16.23 7.58 -2.98
C PHE A 490 14.92 8.20 -3.46
N CYS A 491 13.85 7.43 -3.66
CA CYS A 491 12.52 7.95 -3.90
C CYS A 491 11.95 8.65 -2.66
N LEU A 492 12.17 8.13 -1.43
CA LEU A 492 11.79 8.81 -0.18
C LEU A 492 12.51 10.15 -0.02
N SER A 493 13.82 10.19 -0.31
CA SER A 493 14.59 11.45 -0.33
C SER A 493 14.07 12.44 -1.37
N ALA A 494 13.69 11.95 -2.56
CA ALA A 494 13.10 12.78 -3.61
C ALA A 494 11.72 13.33 -3.19
N ALA A 495 10.89 12.49 -2.54
CA ALA A 495 9.59 12.90 -2.00
C ALA A 495 9.74 14.01 -0.95
N ARG A 496 10.69 13.87 0.00
CA ARG A 496 11.01 14.93 0.97
C ARG A 496 11.43 16.23 0.28
N SER A 497 12.34 16.15 -0.69
CA SER A 497 12.77 17.32 -1.45
C SER A 497 11.62 17.99 -2.19
N PHE A 498 10.71 17.20 -2.75
CA PHE A 498 9.52 17.69 -3.44
C PHE A 498 8.55 18.40 -2.47
N PHE A 499 8.28 17.81 -1.30
CA PHE A 499 7.41 18.39 -0.28
C PHE A 499 7.97 19.69 0.31
N GLY A 500 9.29 19.82 0.41
CA GLY A 500 9.96 21.06 0.84
C GLY A 500 9.74 22.26 -0.09
N GLY A 501 9.16 22.06 -1.26
CA GLY A 501 8.80 23.11 -2.21
C GLY A 501 7.45 23.80 -1.93
N PHE A 502 6.68 23.37 -0.92
CA PHE A 502 5.31 23.86 -0.63
C PHE A 502 5.16 24.55 0.75
#